data_bf068c5360a3e63b3374fa44eb35ac43
#
_entry.id   bf068c5360a3e63b3374fa44eb35ac43
#
_cell.length_a   1.000
_cell.length_b   1.000
_cell.length_c   1.000
_cell.angle_alpha   90.00
_cell.angle_beta   90.00
_cell.angle_gamma   90.00
#
_symmetry.space_group_name_H-M   'P 1'
#
loop_
_entity.id
_entity.type
_entity.pdbx_description
1 polymer ?
#
loop_
_entity_poly.entity_id
_entity_poly.type
_entity_poly.pdbx_seq_one_letter_code
_entity_poly.pdbx_strand_id
1 'polypeptide(L)'
;EAPPLQHLLPLVRQYGEDSRQFNRSLVEGKKIQVEWAPRLRDANNDLLGYVFLEDGTFVNREILKTGHAKKLIVPPNTEYAGEFRHDELDARRAKKGLWKEEPDNPFIKSEYVGEKNTKIFYFPDSPELSDIPAANLVTFRSRVEAKAAGYRACPTCREKDERLF
;
A
#
# COMPACT_ATOMS: atom_id res chain seq x y z
N GLU A 1 -22.83 -16.52 2.17
CA GLU A 1 -23.52 -15.23 1.93
C GLU A 1 -22.65 -14.14 2.52
N ALA A 2 -22.20 -13.19 1.70
CA ALA A 2 -21.47 -12.04 2.21
C ALA A 2 -22.42 -11.18 3.07
N PRO A 3 -22.01 -10.68 4.25
CA PRO A 3 -22.85 -9.84 5.09
C PRO A 3 -23.24 -8.58 4.31
N PRO A 4 -24.49 -8.11 4.44
CA PRO A 4 -24.97 -6.97 3.68
C PRO A 4 -24.13 -5.72 4.00
N LEU A 5 -23.68 -5.01 2.96
CA LEU A 5 -22.87 -3.79 3.00
C LEU A 5 -23.36 -2.71 3.98
N GLN A 6 -24.63 -2.76 4.38
CA GLN A 6 -25.26 -1.82 5.30
C GLN A 6 -24.62 -1.80 6.71
N HIS A 7 -24.03 -2.90 7.18
CA HIS A 7 -23.33 -2.94 8.47
C HIS A 7 -21.96 -2.26 8.44
N LEU A 8 -21.38 -2.09 7.25
CA LEU A 8 -20.07 -1.44 7.09
C LEU A 8 -20.14 0.09 6.98
N LEU A 9 -21.30 0.63 6.66
CA LEU A 9 -21.48 2.08 6.43
C LEU A 9 -21.12 2.96 7.64
N PRO A 10 -21.49 2.63 8.91
CA PRO A 10 -21.08 3.42 10.06
C PRO A 10 -19.56 3.41 10.26
N LEU A 11 -18.93 2.25 10.14
CA LEU A 11 -17.50 2.07 10.32
C LEU A 11 -16.70 2.79 9.23
N VAL A 12 -17.13 2.69 7.97
CA VAL A 12 -16.53 3.41 6.84
C VAL A 12 -16.62 4.93 7.02
N ARG A 13 -17.75 5.43 7.52
CA ARG A 13 -17.94 6.86 7.83
C ARG A 13 -17.02 7.32 8.95
N GLN A 14 -16.89 6.55 10.02
CA GLN A 14 -16.02 6.87 11.14
C GLN A 14 -14.56 6.92 10.69
N TYR A 15 -14.07 5.92 9.95
CA TYR A 15 -12.72 5.94 9.41
C TYR A 15 -12.47 7.10 8.45
N GLY A 16 -13.47 7.47 7.64
CA GLY A 16 -13.38 8.63 6.76
C GLY A 16 -13.21 9.94 7.53
N GLU A 17 -13.97 10.11 8.62
CA GLU A 17 -13.88 11.29 9.49
C GLU A 17 -12.55 11.33 10.25
N ASP A 18 -12.12 10.21 10.84
CA ASP A 18 -10.84 10.09 11.53
C ASP A 18 -9.66 10.42 10.60
N SER A 19 -9.70 9.92 9.36
CA SER A 19 -8.69 10.21 8.34
C SER A 19 -8.67 11.69 7.95
N ARG A 20 -9.85 12.30 7.80
CA ARG A 20 -9.99 13.73 7.51
C ARG A 20 -9.42 14.59 8.64
N GLN A 21 -9.76 14.27 9.89
CA GLN A 21 -9.25 14.97 11.07
C GLN A 21 -7.75 14.81 11.22
N PHE A 22 -7.22 13.61 11.00
CA PHE A 22 -5.78 13.35 11.04
C PHE A 22 -5.05 14.18 9.97
N ASN A 23 -5.49 14.12 8.71
CA ASN A 23 -4.89 14.92 7.63
C ASN A 23 -4.94 16.43 7.95
N ARG A 24 -6.08 16.90 8.45
CA ARG A 24 -6.25 18.29 8.90
C ARG A 24 -5.24 18.68 9.97
N SER A 25 -5.03 17.84 10.98
CA SER A 25 -4.05 18.07 12.05
C SER A 25 -2.60 18.13 11.54
N LEU A 26 -2.31 17.42 10.44
CA LEU A 26 -0.98 17.46 9.83
C LEU A 26 -0.71 18.78 9.09
N VAL A 27 -1.70 19.32 8.36
CA VAL A 27 -1.45 20.38 7.36
C VAL A 27 -2.11 21.73 7.68
N GLU A 28 -3.15 21.76 8.54
CA GLU A 28 -3.89 22.98 8.79
C GLU A 28 -3.00 24.07 9.42
N GLY A 29 -3.04 25.26 8.83
CA GLY A 29 -2.24 26.42 9.26
C GLY A 29 -0.74 26.31 8.97
N LYS A 30 -0.31 25.25 8.29
CA LYS A 30 1.10 25.05 7.93
C LYS A 30 1.35 25.40 6.46
N LYS A 31 2.55 25.81 6.15
CA LYS A 31 3.01 25.92 4.78
C LYS A 31 3.35 24.56 4.23
N ILE A 32 2.92 24.30 3.00
CA ILE A 32 3.18 23.06 2.28
C ILE A 32 3.94 23.34 0.99
N GLN A 33 4.73 22.37 0.59
CA GLN A 33 5.29 22.26 -0.74
C GLN A 33 4.62 21.08 -1.45
N VAL A 34 4.23 21.27 -2.71
CA VAL A 34 3.63 20.21 -3.53
C VAL A 34 4.55 19.88 -4.68
N GLU A 35 4.97 18.63 -4.75
CA GLU A 35 5.61 18.03 -5.90
C GLU A 35 4.51 17.41 -6.77
N TRP A 36 4.35 17.91 -8.00
CA TRP A 36 3.29 17.46 -8.89
C TRP A 36 3.61 16.10 -9.49
N ALA A 37 2.62 15.22 -9.48
CA ALA A 37 2.73 13.92 -10.12
C ALA A 37 2.78 14.05 -11.65
N PRO A 38 3.45 13.13 -12.38
CA PRO A 38 3.51 13.13 -13.85
C PRO A 38 2.12 13.19 -14.52
N ARG A 39 1.14 12.46 -14.03
CA ARG A 39 -0.27 12.67 -14.33
C ARG A 39 -0.83 13.61 -13.30
N LEU A 40 -1.09 14.85 -13.71
CA LEU A 40 -1.49 15.93 -12.83
C LEU A 40 -2.91 15.78 -12.25
N ARG A 41 -3.80 15.08 -12.94
CA ARG A 41 -5.21 14.93 -12.55
C ARG A 41 -5.71 13.50 -12.69
N ASP A 42 -6.65 13.14 -11.83
CA ASP A 42 -7.38 11.88 -11.91
C ASP A 42 -8.64 11.98 -12.81
N ALA A 43 -9.47 10.92 -12.78
CA ALA A 43 -10.70 10.86 -13.56
C ALA A 43 -11.78 11.85 -13.08
N ASN A 44 -11.72 12.30 -11.82
CA ASN A 44 -12.63 13.27 -11.23
C ASN A 44 -12.14 14.71 -11.42
N ASN A 45 -11.02 14.90 -12.14
CA ASN A 45 -10.35 16.18 -12.32
C ASN A 45 -9.64 16.72 -11.06
N ASP A 46 -9.45 15.88 -10.04
CA ASP A 46 -8.71 16.24 -8.83
C ASP A 46 -7.21 16.28 -9.09
N LEU A 47 -6.51 17.25 -8.49
CA LEU A 47 -5.06 17.39 -8.61
C LEU A 47 -4.34 16.28 -7.85
N LEU A 48 -3.32 15.72 -8.50
CA LEU A 48 -2.47 14.66 -7.95
C LEU A 48 -1.06 15.19 -7.68
N GLY A 49 -0.58 15.00 -6.45
CA GLY A 49 0.74 15.45 -6.04
C GLY A 49 1.20 14.82 -4.74
N TYR A 50 2.44 15.07 -4.44
CA TYR A 50 3.12 14.66 -3.22
C TYR A 50 3.32 15.88 -2.33
N VAL A 51 2.82 15.83 -1.08
CA VAL A 51 2.75 16.97 -0.18
C VAL A 51 3.82 16.85 0.90
N PHE A 52 4.60 17.91 1.06
CA PHE A 52 5.64 18.04 2.08
C PHE A 52 5.39 19.26 2.95
N LEU A 53 5.71 19.17 4.23
CA LEU A 53 5.77 20.32 5.14
C LEU A 53 7.14 21.00 5.02
N GLU A 54 7.26 22.22 5.57
CA GLU A 54 8.53 22.96 5.59
C GLU A 54 9.67 22.22 6.31
N ASP A 55 9.34 21.38 7.29
CA ASP A 55 10.30 20.56 8.04
C ASP A 55 10.72 19.27 7.30
N GLY A 56 10.25 19.08 6.07
CA GLY A 56 10.52 17.89 5.26
C GLY A 56 9.58 16.70 5.52
N THR A 57 8.60 16.84 6.40
CA THR A 57 7.62 15.77 6.64
C THR A 57 6.85 15.46 5.37
N PHE A 58 6.89 14.22 4.89
CA PHE A 58 6.15 13.75 3.73
C PHE A 58 4.73 13.32 4.14
N VAL A 59 3.76 14.20 3.95
CA VAL A 59 2.38 14.05 4.44
C VAL A 59 1.71 12.78 3.93
N ASN A 60 1.85 12.45 2.63
CA ASN A 60 1.28 11.24 2.05
C ASN A 60 1.76 9.96 2.78
N ARG A 61 3.04 9.92 3.17
CA ARG A 61 3.61 8.79 3.92
C ARG A 61 3.08 8.71 5.35
N GLU A 62 2.97 9.85 6.04
CA GLU A 62 2.48 9.88 7.42
C GLU A 62 1.03 9.36 7.51
N ILE A 63 0.19 9.67 6.54
CA ILE A 63 -1.19 9.17 6.46
C ILE A 63 -1.21 7.63 6.27
N LEU A 64 -0.30 7.08 5.47
CA LEU A 64 -0.18 5.63 5.26
C LEU A 64 0.38 4.91 6.51
N LYS A 65 1.46 5.41 7.10
CA LYS A 65 2.12 4.83 8.30
C LYS A 65 1.19 4.74 9.51
N THR A 66 0.23 5.63 9.58
CA THR A 66 -0.76 5.67 10.68
C THR A 66 -2.04 4.91 10.37
N GLY A 67 -2.16 4.38 9.15
CA GLY A 67 -3.33 3.59 8.72
C GLY A 67 -4.57 4.44 8.44
N HIS A 68 -4.42 5.72 8.10
CA HIS A 68 -5.53 6.60 7.74
C HIS A 68 -5.84 6.62 6.25
N ALA A 69 -5.08 5.91 5.42
CA ALA A 69 -5.34 5.74 3.99
C ALA A 69 -4.87 4.38 3.48
N LYS A 70 -5.40 4.00 2.32
CA LYS A 70 -4.86 2.93 1.47
C LYS A 70 -3.99 3.56 0.39
N LYS A 71 -2.90 2.87 0.03
CA LYS A 71 -2.11 3.29 -1.13
C LYS A 71 -2.92 3.18 -2.42
N LEU A 72 -2.78 4.14 -3.31
CA LEU A 72 -3.25 4.08 -4.68
C LEU A 72 -2.07 4.39 -5.61
N ILE A 73 -1.66 3.40 -6.37
CA ILE A 73 -0.51 3.51 -7.29
C ILE A 73 -1.02 3.30 -8.70
N VAL A 74 -1.10 4.39 -9.46
CA VAL A 74 -1.62 4.37 -10.84
C VAL A 74 -0.56 4.96 -11.79
N PRO A 75 -0.01 4.17 -12.71
CA PRO A 75 0.94 4.70 -13.68
C PRO A 75 0.39 5.91 -14.47
N PRO A 76 1.22 6.92 -14.75
CA PRO A 76 2.68 6.99 -14.53
C PRO A 76 3.10 7.45 -13.11
N ASN A 77 2.17 7.71 -12.18
CA ASN A 77 2.43 8.24 -10.84
C ASN A 77 2.98 7.14 -9.92
N THR A 78 4.22 6.74 -10.12
CA THR A 78 4.84 5.61 -9.41
C THR A 78 6.12 6.00 -8.66
N GLU A 79 6.42 7.29 -8.51
CA GLU A 79 7.69 7.77 -7.96
C GLU A 79 7.96 7.20 -6.56
N TYR A 80 6.98 7.28 -5.67
CA TYR A 80 7.07 6.81 -4.28
C TYR A 80 6.32 5.49 -4.03
N ALA A 81 6.13 4.68 -5.09
CA ALA A 81 5.32 3.45 -4.99
C ALA A 81 5.92 2.43 -4.01
N GLY A 82 7.25 2.35 -3.91
CA GLY A 82 7.95 1.46 -2.99
C GLY A 82 7.71 1.85 -1.54
N GLU A 83 7.92 3.13 -1.24
CA GLU A 83 7.75 3.71 0.09
C GLU A 83 6.28 3.58 0.56
N PHE A 84 5.33 3.90 -0.30
CA PHE A 84 3.90 3.79 0.02
C PHE A 84 3.47 2.36 0.32
N ARG A 85 4.00 1.37 -0.41
CA ARG A 85 3.75 -0.05 -0.09
C ARG A 85 4.32 -0.43 1.25
N HIS A 86 5.55 -0.01 1.53
CA HIS A 86 6.22 -0.32 2.79
C HIS A 86 5.47 0.29 3.98
N ASP A 87 5.13 1.58 3.89
CA ASP A 87 4.41 2.30 4.94
C ASP A 87 3.03 1.69 5.23
N GLU A 88 2.26 1.33 4.19
CA GLU A 88 0.98 0.64 4.37
C GLU A 88 1.16 -0.76 4.97
N LEU A 89 2.14 -1.53 4.50
CA LEU A 89 2.41 -2.87 5.01
C LEU A 89 2.76 -2.84 6.50
N ASP A 90 3.56 -1.86 6.93
CA ASP A 90 3.91 -1.68 8.34
C ASP A 90 2.71 -1.26 9.18
N ALA A 91 1.82 -0.41 8.63
CA ALA A 91 0.56 -0.05 9.29
C ALA A 91 -0.37 -1.28 9.46
N ARG A 92 -0.45 -2.16 8.46
CA ARG A 92 -1.20 -3.42 8.52
C ARG A 92 -0.61 -4.39 9.55
N ARG A 93 0.71 -4.59 9.54
CA ARG A 93 1.43 -5.41 10.52
C ARG A 93 1.17 -4.96 11.96
N ALA A 94 1.10 -3.65 12.15
CA ALA A 94 0.85 -3.02 13.45
C ALA A 94 -0.64 -2.84 13.78
N LYS A 95 -1.57 -3.31 12.91
CA LYS A 95 -3.03 -3.17 13.07
C LYS A 95 -3.45 -1.72 13.36
N LYS A 96 -2.90 -0.74 12.64
CA LYS A 96 -3.19 0.68 12.82
C LYS A 96 -4.41 1.13 12.00
N GLY A 97 -5.18 2.06 12.53
CA GLY A 97 -6.26 2.75 11.83
C GLY A 97 -7.23 1.80 11.11
N LEU A 98 -7.35 1.91 9.80
CA LEU A 98 -8.18 1.08 8.91
C LEU A 98 -7.91 -0.43 9.05
N TRP A 99 -6.72 -0.81 9.53
CA TRP A 99 -6.25 -2.20 9.55
C TRP A 99 -6.56 -2.92 10.87
N LYS A 100 -7.18 -2.25 11.86
CA LYS A 100 -7.52 -2.83 13.17
C LYS A 100 -8.37 -4.09 13.04
N GLU A 101 -9.42 -4.00 12.21
CA GLU A 101 -10.40 -5.06 12.00
C GLU A 101 -10.11 -5.92 10.76
N GLU A 102 -8.96 -5.72 10.12
CA GLU A 102 -8.57 -6.55 8.98
C GLU A 102 -8.32 -7.99 9.44
N PRO A 103 -8.90 -9.00 8.75
CA PRO A 103 -8.62 -10.40 9.03
C PRO A 103 -7.13 -10.70 9.04
N ASP A 104 -6.72 -11.67 9.86
CA ASP A 104 -5.32 -12.04 9.94
C ASP A 104 -4.83 -12.63 8.61
N ASN A 105 -3.82 -11.98 8.04
CA ASN A 105 -3.10 -12.50 6.90
C ASN A 105 -1.85 -13.24 7.40
N PRO A 106 -1.76 -14.59 7.25
CA PRO A 106 -0.64 -15.37 7.76
C PRO A 106 0.70 -14.98 7.13
N PHE A 107 0.68 -14.33 5.97
CA PHE A 107 1.87 -13.92 5.23
C PHE A 107 2.31 -12.48 5.52
N ILE A 108 1.53 -11.71 6.27
CA ILE A 108 1.75 -10.26 6.47
C ILE A 108 3.13 -9.93 7.08
N LYS A 109 3.71 -10.87 7.82
CA LYS A 109 5.04 -10.71 8.43
C LYS A 109 6.19 -10.95 7.46
N SER A 110 5.91 -11.56 6.30
CA SER A 110 6.91 -11.80 5.26
C SER A 110 7.11 -10.54 4.42
N GLU A 111 8.26 -10.41 3.78
CA GLU A 111 8.48 -9.33 2.79
C GLU A 111 7.89 -9.72 1.43
N TYR A 112 7.98 -11.00 1.08
CA TYR A 112 7.43 -11.54 -0.16
C TYR A 112 6.86 -12.94 0.05
N VAL A 113 5.91 -13.30 -0.81
CA VAL A 113 5.27 -14.62 -0.86
C VAL A 113 5.39 -15.16 -2.28
N GLY A 114 6.00 -16.33 -2.45
CA GLY A 114 6.20 -16.96 -3.73
C GLY A 114 5.21 -18.09 -3.98
N GLU A 115 4.78 -18.22 -5.22
CA GLU A 115 4.02 -19.38 -5.70
C GLU A 115 4.96 -20.43 -6.25
N LYS A 116 4.90 -21.66 -5.72
CA LYS A 116 5.84 -22.74 -6.04
C LYS A 116 5.78 -23.21 -7.50
N ASN A 117 4.59 -23.17 -8.12
CA ASN A 117 4.38 -23.69 -9.47
C ASN A 117 4.87 -22.70 -10.53
N THR A 118 4.49 -21.43 -10.41
CA THR A 118 4.87 -20.39 -11.39
C THR A 118 6.23 -19.78 -11.14
N LYS A 119 6.78 -19.99 -9.95
CA LYS A 119 8.01 -19.33 -9.50
C LYS A 119 7.93 -17.81 -9.58
N ILE A 120 6.75 -17.26 -9.26
CA ILE A 120 6.52 -15.81 -9.15
C ILE A 120 6.41 -15.45 -7.67
N PHE A 121 7.06 -14.36 -7.25
CA PHE A 121 6.85 -13.80 -5.91
C PHE A 121 6.04 -12.51 -5.97
N TYR A 122 5.26 -12.30 -4.92
CA TYR A 122 4.30 -11.21 -4.72
C TYR A 122 4.58 -10.49 -3.41
N PHE A 123 4.03 -9.30 -3.24
CA PHE A 123 3.91 -8.70 -1.91
C PHE A 123 2.87 -9.48 -1.08
N PRO A 124 3.01 -9.53 0.26
CA PRO A 124 2.12 -10.34 1.11
C PRO A 124 0.66 -9.85 1.13
N ASP A 125 0.40 -8.63 0.68
CA ASP A 125 -0.92 -8.03 0.55
C ASP A 125 -1.46 -8.07 -0.89
N SER A 126 -0.80 -8.80 -1.79
CA SER A 126 -1.25 -8.94 -3.18
C SER A 126 -2.55 -9.73 -3.27
N PRO A 127 -3.57 -9.23 -3.98
CA PRO A 127 -4.87 -9.91 -4.10
C PRO A 127 -4.74 -11.27 -4.80
N GLU A 128 -3.77 -11.44 -5.68
CA GLU A 128 -3.51 -12.69 -6.40
C GLU A 128 -3.24 -13.88 -5.48
N LEU A 129 -2.76 -13.62 -4.25
CA LEU A 129 -2.46 -14.68 -3.29
C LEU A 129 -3.72 -15.37 -2.75
N SER A 130 -4.88 -14.71 -2.79
CA SER A 130 -6.15 -15.28 -2.30
C SER A 130 -6.61 -16.50 -3.11
N ASP A 131 -6.24 -16.56 -4.38
CA ASP A 131 -6.65 -17.62 -5.30
C ASP A 131 -5.68 -18.80 -5.32
N ILE A 132 -4.54 -18.70 -4.59
CA ILE A 132 -3.49 -19.71 -4.57
C ILE A 132 -3.62 -20.56 -3.30
N PRO A 133 -3.72 -21.91 -3.44
CA PRO A 133 -3.74 -22.79 -2.25
C PRO A 133 -2.52 -22.56 -1.37
N ALA A 134 -2.72 -22.43 -0.05
CA ALA A 134 -1.65 -22.14 0.92
C ALA A 134 -0.49 -23.15 0.84
N ALA A 135 -0.76 -24.42 0.50
CA ALA A 135 0.27 -25.44 0.30
C ALA A 135 1.26 -25.11 -0.84
N ASN A 136 0.84 -24.29 -1.80
CA ASN A 136 1.66 -23.84 -2.93
C ASN A 136 2.40 -22.54 -2.67
N LEU A 137 2.22 -21.93 -1.50
CA LEU A 137 2.88 -20.69 -1.11
C LEU A 137 4.15 -20.97 -0.29
N VAL A 138 5.10 -20.05 -0.40
CA VAL A 138 6.35 -20.02 0.37
C VAL A 138 6.70 -18.56 0.66
N THR A 139 7.25 -18.31 1.84
CA THR A 139 7.59 -16.95 2.29
C THR A 139 9.07 -16.66 2.12
N PHE A 140 9.39 -15.39 1.85
CA PHE A 140 10.75 -14.87 1.75
C PHE A 140 10.93 -13.62 2.59
N ARG A 141 12.09 -13.47 3.18
CA ARG A 141 12.48 -12.31 4.01
C ARG A 141 13.05 -11.16 3.17
N SER A 142 13.38 -11.42 1.92
CA SER A 142 13.91 -10.41 1.01
C SER A 142 13.71 -10.81 -0.44
N ARG A 143 13.78 -9.82 -1.34
CA ARG A 143 13.81 -10.02 -2.78
C ARG A 143 15.03 -10.85 -3.23
N VAL A 144 16.17 -10.62 -2.59
CA VAL A 144 17.42 -11.36 -2.88
C VAL A 144 17.22 -12.85 -2.61
N GLU A 145 16.63 -13.19 -1.47
CA GLU A 145 16.30 -14.56 -1.10
C GLU A 145 15.35 -15.20 -2.13
N ALA A 146 14.27 -14.49 -2.50
CA ALA A 146 13.32 -14.99 -3.50
C ALA A 146 13.99 -15.24 -4.87
N LYS A 147 14.82 -14.29 -5.34
CA LYS A 147 15.57 -14.45 -6.60
C LYS A 147 16.58 -15.60 -6.54
N ALA A 148 17.31 -15.74 -5.44
CA ALA A 148 18.25 -16.84 -5.23
C ALA A 148 17.55 -18.22 -5.24
N ALA A 149 16.29 -18.29 -4.77
CA ALA A 149 15.44 -19.46 -4.84
C ALA A 149 14.81 -19.70 -6.24
N GLY A 150 15.17 -18.91 -7.24
CA GLY A 150 14.69 -19.04 -8.62
C GLY A 150 13.32 -18.41 -8.90
N TYR A 151 12.85 -17.51 -8.03
CA TYR A 151 11.58 -16.81 -8.22
C TYR A 151 11.76 -15.49 -8.96
N ARG A 152 10.77 -15.11 -9.77
CA ARG A 152 10.69 -13.84 -10.49
C ARG A 152 9.69 -12.91 -9.82
N ALA A 153 9.93 -11.60 -9.91
CA ALA A 153 9.00 -10.61 -9.40
C ALA A 153 7.68 -10.61 -10.20
N CYS A 154 6.55 -10.49 -9.51
CA CYS A 154 5.27 -10.19 -10.16
C CYS A 154 5.35 -8.83 -10.87
N PRO A 155 4.46 -8.54 -11.85
CA PRO A 155 4.51 -7.27 -12.60
C PRO A 155 4.50 -6.02 -11.70
N THR A 156 3.71 -6.03 -10.63
CA THR A 156 3.63 -4.93 -9.66
C THR A 156 4.77 -4.93 -8.64
N CYS A 157 5.53 -6.03 -8.55
CA CYS A 157 6.66 -6.19 -7.65
C CYS A 157 8.01 -5.84 -8.31
N ARG A 158 8.03 -5.53 -9.60
CA ARG A 158 9.26 -5.18 -10.31
C ARG A 158 9.77 -3.83 -9.87
N GLU A 159 11.08 -3.71 -9.74
CA GLU A 159 11.76 -2.43 -9.53
C GLU A 159 11.77 -1.60 -10.82
N LYS A 160 12.12 -0.28 -10.70
CA LYS A 160 12.16 0.62 -11.87
C LYS A 160 13.04 0.06 -12.99
N ASP A 161 14.19 -0.50 -12.64
CA ASP A 161 15.17 -1.05 -13.59
C ASP A 161 14.70 -2.34 -14.27
N GLU A 162 13.84 -3.12 -13.61
CA GLU A 162 13.27 -4.37 -14.16
C GLU A 162 12.08 -4.14 -15.10
N ARG A 163 11.59 -2.90 -15.23
CA ARG A 163 10.46 -2.53 -16.09
C ARG A 163 10.86 -2.13 -17.50
N LEU A 164 12.16 -2.04 -17.77
CA LEU A 164 12.73 -1.60 -19.05
C LEU A 164 13.06 -2.76 -20.01
N PHE A 165 12.73 -4.02 -19.63
CA PHE A 165 12.99 -5.22 -20.46
C PHE A 165 11.74 -6.07 -20.65
#